data_95457229ff87595fefd7b0583570f54c
#
_entry.id   95457229ff87595fefd7b0583570f54c
#
_cell.length_a   1.000
_cell.length_b   1.000
_cell.length_c   1.000
_cell.angle_alpha   90.00
_cell.angle_beta   90.00
_cell.angle_gamma   90.00
#
_symmetry.space_group_name_H-M   'P 1'
#
loop_
_entity.id
_entity.type
_entity.pdbx_description
1 polymer ?
#
loop_
_entity_poly.entity_id
_entity_poly.type
_entity_poly.pdbx_seq_one_letter_code
_entity_poly.pdbx_strand_id
1 'polypeptide(L)'
;MPVPHPTVSTREFPMSTAMTFSEYGSSEVLRLTEVAPPEPGPGQVRIRVRAASVNPLDIKIRSGLMAKVSPARFPVIPGLDAAGVVDAVGEGADAAVGDDVLGAAVGGSYSEYALLERPVAKPEAVSWETAASLVTVGQTAHRVLGQLGVEPGRTLLVHGAAGSVGFIAVQLAVARGATVIGTAAERDLERVTARGATAVRYGEGWLERVKAAAPGGVDLVFDASGAGVLADSVALTGDADRVITIADMAAQQHGVRFSAGSADQSGHVLPELVQLAAAGKLTVPVWRTYPLAQAAQAHADLEAHRNRGKAVLLP
;
A
#
# COMPACT_ATOMS: atom_id res chain seq x y z
N MET A 1 -33.35 30.02 46.49
CA MET A 1 -32.00 29.49 46.37
C MET A 1 -31.78 29.08 44.93
N PRO A 2 -30.81 29.63 44.19
CA PRO A 2 -30.54 29.21 42.82
C PRO A 2 -29.83 27.85 42.85
N VAL A 3 -30.30 26.94 42.00
CA VAL A 3 -29.72 25.62 41.79
C VAL A 3 -28.40 25.80 41.00
N PRO A 4 -27.26 25.24 41.42
CA PRO A 4 -26.01 25.35 40.67
C PRO A 4 -26.15 24.53 39.40
N HIS A 5 -25.89 25.19 38.25
CA HIS A 5 -25.75 24.51 36.97
C HIS A 5 -24.48 23.65 37.00
N PRO A 6 -24.50 22.40 36.52
CA PRO A 6 -23.31 21.58 36.42
C PRO A 6 -22.36 22.24 35.45
N THR A 7 -21.15 22.57 35.90
CA THR A 7 -20.03 22.97 35.07
C THR A 7 -19.66 21.75 34.22
N VAL A 8 -19.93 21.82 32.92
CA VAL A 8 -19.37 20.87 31.96
C VAL A 8 -17.87 21.07 31.95
N SER A 9 -17.14 20.15 32.56
CA SER A 9 -15.69 20.09 32.46
C SER A 9 -15.34 19.76 31.00
N THR A 10 -14.92 20.74 30.22
CA THR A 10 -14.26 20.52 28.94
C THR A 10 -12.94 19.82 29.24
N ARG A 11 -12.88 18.51 29.05
CA ARG A 11 -11.58 17.81 28.98
C ARG A 11 -10.82 18.42 27.81
N GLU A 12 -9.83 19.27 28.12
CA GLU A 12 -8.82 19.65 27.15
C GLU A 12 -8.02 18.37 26.83
N PHE A 13 -8.32 17.76 25.68
CA PHE A 13 -7.46 16.70 25.15
C PHE A 13 -6.13 17.35 24.71
N PRO A 14 -4.98 16.74 25.04
CA PRO A 14 -3.71 17.26 24.54
C PRO A 14 -3.75 17.24 23.01
N MET A 15 -3.44 18.38 22.38
CA MET A 15 -3.32 18.47 20.92
C MET A 15 -2.21 17.52 20.45
N SER A 16 -2.39 16.97 19.26
CA SER A 16 -1.42 16.12 18.56
C SER A 16 -1.07 16.73 17.22
N THR A 17 0.01 16.26 16.61
CA THR A 17 0.44 16.74 15.32
C THR A 17 0.01 15.80 14.19
N ALA A 18 -0.37 16.40 13.06
CA ALA A 18 -0.68 15.68 11.81
C ALA A 18 -0.20 16.49 10.60
N MET A 19 0.13 15.80 9.52
CA MET A 19 0.25 16.43 8.21
C MET A 19 -1.14 16.60 7.61
N THR A 20 -1.47 17.80 7.17
CA THR A 20 -2.75 18.09 6.52
C THR A 20 -2.56 18.81 5.19
N PHE A 21 -3.58 18.77 4.34
CA PHE A 21 -3.69 19.67 3.20
C PHE A 21 -5.14 20.19 3.08
N SER A 22 -5.30 21.45 2.63
CA SER A 22 -6.58 22.15 2.55
C SER A 22 -6.97 22.49 1.11
N GLU A 23 -6.15 22.10 0.14
CA GLU A 23 -6.39 22.25 -1.29
C GLU A 23 -5.60 21.17 -2.04
N TYR A 24 -6.05 20.82 -3.25
CA TYR A 24 -5.27 19.94 -4.12
C TYR A 24 -4.02 20.66 -4.65
N GLY A 25 -2.93 19.92 -4.84
CA GLY A 25 -1.72 20.52 -5.38
C GLY A 25 -0.49 19.64 -5.36
N SER A 26 0.71 20.25 -5.47
CA SER A 26 2.00 19.59 -5.33
C SER A 26 2.25 19.13 -3.88
N SER A 27 3.36 18.42 -3.63
CA SER A 27 3.73 18.03 -2.26
C SER A 27 3.83 19.21 -1.28
N GLU A 28 3.98 20.42 -1.80
CA GLU A 28 4.07 21.66 -1.02
C GLU A 28 2.77 22.11 -0.34
N VAL A 29 1.60 21.51 -0.68
CA VAL A 29 0.35 21.80 0.05
C VAL A 29 0.28 21.12 1.41
N LEU A 30 1.17 20.15 1.68
CA LEU A 30 1.25 19.46 2.96
C LEU A 30 1.79 20.39 4.05
N ARG A 31 1.07 20.47 5.17
CA ARG A 31 1.43 21.30 6.34
C ARG A 31 1.34 20.47 7.61
N LEU A 32 2.32 20.66 8.49
CA LEU A 32 2.23 20.15 9.85
C LEU A 32 1.25 21.04 10.64
N THR A 33 0.24 20.42 11.26
CA THR A 33 -0.89 21.09 11.91
C THR A 33 -1.18 20.44 13.24
N GLU A 34 -1.57 21.21 14.23
CA GLU A 34 -2.12 20.70 15.48
C GLU A 34 -3.58 20.28 15.27
N VAL A 35 -3.91 19.06 15.69
CA VAL A 35 -5.24 18.47 15.57
C VAL A 35 -5.63 17.80 16.89
N ALA A 36 -6.91 17.71 17.16
CA ALA A 36 -7.39 16.87 18.26
C ALA A 36 -7.20 15.39 17.88
N PRO A 37 -6.71 14.53 18.80
CA PRO A 37 -6.69 13.09 18.56
C PRO A 37 -8.11 12.59 18.24
N PRO A 38 -8.27 11.73 17.21
CA PRO A 38 -9.60 11.22 16.86
C PRO A 38 -10.11 10.27 17.92
N GLU A 39 -11.43 10.25 18.16
CA GLU A 39 -12.05 9.29 19.07
C GLU A 39 -12.50 8.03 18.32
N PRO A 40 -12.20 6.82 18.83
CA PRO A 40 -12.60 5.59 18.18
C PRO A 40 -14.11 5.36 18.31
N GLY A 41 -14.77 5.16 17.16
CA GLY A 41 -16.15 4.71 17.10
C GLY A 41 -16.31 3.20 17.37
N PRO A 42 -17.55 2.67 17.32
CA PRO A 42 -17.78 1.24 17.47
C PRO A 42 -16.96 0.41 16.48
N GLY A 43 -16.29 -0.63 16.96
CA GLY A 43 -15.41 -1.51 16.15
C GLY A 43 -14.06 -0.92 15.79
N GLN A 44 -13.77 0.33 16.17
CA GLN A 44 -12.51 1.00 15.88
C GLN A 44 -11.55 0.98 17.07
N VAL A 45 -10.28 1.05 16.78
CA VAL A 45 -9.24 1.36 17.77
C VAL A 45 -8.51 2.63 17.37
N ARG A 46 -8.09 3.43 18.36
CA ARG A 46 -7.10 4.48 18.15
C ARG A 46 -5.73 3.94 18.49
N ILE A 47 -4.77 4.21 17.62
CA ILE A 47 -3.37 3.87 17.84
C ILE A 47 -2.52 5.12 17.98
N ARG A 48 -1.51 5.04 18.84
CA ARG A 48 -0.35 5.92 18.75
C ARG A 48 0.52 5.40 17.61
N VAL A 49 0.60 6.14 16.52
CA VAL A 49 1.32 5.73 15.30
C VAL A 49 2.81 5.61 15.59
N ARG A 50 3.40 4.52 15.15
CA ARG A 50 4.85 4.27 15.15
C ARG A 50 5.44 4.36 13.75
N ALA A 51 4.63 4.01 12.75
CA ALA A 51 5.00 4.10 11.35
C ALA A 51 3.75 4.27 10.48
N ALA A 52 3.82 5.14 9.48
CA ALA A 52 2.82 5.30 8.42
C ALA A 52 3.50 5.20 7.05
N SER A 53 3.02 4.33 6.17
CA SER A 53 3.67 4.15 4.87
C SER A 53 3.11 5.06 3.79
N VAL A 54 3.97 5.52 2.88
CA VAL A 54 3.58 6.37 1.76
C VAL A 54 3.25 5.53 0.54
N ASN A 55 2.08 5.80 -0.07
CA ASN A 55 1.59 5.11 -1.25
C ASN A 55 1.39 6.08 -2.43
N PRO A 56 1.51 5.61 -3.68
CA PRO A 56 1.14 6.41 -4.85
C PRO A 56 -0.32 6.92 -4.80
N LEU A 57 -1.22 6.19 -4.09
CA LEU A 57 -2.61 6.62 -3.93
C LEU A 57 -2.73 7.86 -3.05
N ASP A 58 -1.92 7.99 -2.00
CA ASP A 58 -1.89 9.20 -1.15
C ASP A 58 -1.52 10.44 -1.99
N ILE A 59 -0.57 10.26 -2.91
CA ILE A 59 -0.15 11.30 -3.85
C ILE A 59 -1.28 11.65 -4.83
N LYS A 60 -1.96 10.64 -5.40
CA LYS A 60 -3.09 10.83 -6.32
C LYS A 60 -4.27 11.56 -5.64
N ILE A 61 -4.54 11.26 -4.36
CA ILE A 61 -5.57 11.95 -3.56
C ILE A 61 -5.14 13.41 -3.34
N ARG A 62 -3.92 13.64 -2.82
CA ARG A 62 -3.41 14.98 -2.55
C ARG A 62 -3.36 15.87 -3.81
N SER A 63 -2.92 15.31 -4.94
CA SER A 63 -2.81 16.06 -6.20
C SER A 63 -4.15 16.37 -6.89
N GLY A 64 -5.25 15.77 -6.43
CA GLY A 64 -6.57 15.91 -7.04
C GLY A 64 -6.84 14.96 -8.21
N LEU A 65 -5.91 14.06 -8.56
CA LEU A 65 -6.14 13.06 -9.62
C LEU A 65 -7.32 12.14 -9.30
N MET A 66 -7.64 11.96 -8.01
CA MET A 66 -8.79 11.17 -7.55
C MET A 66 -10.04 11.99 -7.29
N ALA A 67 -10.02 13.33 -7.48
CA ALA A 67 -11.11 14.22 -7.07
C ALA A 67 -12.47 13.91 -7.73
N LYS A 68 -12.47 13.36 -8.96
CA LYS A 68 -13.71 12.98 -9.66
C LYS A 68 -14.38 11.73 -9.09
N VAL A 69 -13.62 10.80 -8.50
CA VAL A 69 -14.13 9.54 -7.98
C VAL A 69 -14.16 9.49 -6.44
N SER A 70 -13.33 10.30 -5.81
CA SER A 70 -13.24 10.44 -4.35
C SER A 70 -12.88 11.89 -3.99
N PRO A 71 -13.85 12.80 -3.99
CA PRO A 71 -13.62 14.20 -3.66
C PRO A 71 -13.21 14.36 -2.19
N ALA A 72 -12.15 15.12 -1.93
CA ALA A 72 -11.68 15.39 -0.59
C ALA A 72 -12.60 16.35 0.17
N ARG A 73 -12.75 16.13 1.47
CA ARG A 73 -13.37 17.09 2.41
C ARG A 73 -12.25 17.72 3.22
N PHE A 74 -11.89 18.92 2.86
CA PHE A 74 -10.79 19.67 3.48
C PHE A 74 -11.09 20.14 4.91
N PRO A 75 -10.09 20.22 5.83
CA PRO A 75 -8.72 19.72 5.65
C PRO A 75 -8.65 18.19 5.67
N VAL A 76 -7.68 17.59 4.96
CA VAL A 76 -7.46 16.15 4.88
C VAL A 76 -6.14 15.78 5.56
N ILE A 77 -6.16 14.77 6.39
CA ILE A 77 -4.95 14.06 6.84
C ILE A 77 -4.73 12.93 5.83
N PRO A 78 -3.61 12.89 5.07
CA PRO A 78 -3.35 11.79 4.14
C PRO A 78 -2.86 10.53 4.84
N GLY A 79 -2.67 9.47 4.06
CA GLY A 79 -2.12 8.19 4.50
C GLY A 79 -3.17 7.11 4.70
N LEU A 80 -2.89 5.94 4.14
CA LEU A 80 -3.78 4.78 4.16
C LEU A 80 -3.32 3.70 5.14
N ASP A 81 -2.03 3.62 5.43
CA ASP A 81 -1.43 2.52 6.15
C ASP A 81 -0.79 2.99 7.44
N ALA A 82 -1.05 2.29 8.53
CA ALA A 82 -0.41 2.57 9.82
C ALA A 82 -0.05 1.29 10.57
N ALA A 83 0.96 1.43 11.44
CA ALA A 83 1.27 0.50 12.50
C ALA A 83 1.57 1.30 13.77
N GLY A 84 1.14 0.82 14.93
CA GLY A 84 1.29 1.52 16.19
C GLY A 84 0.74 0.74 17.37
N VAL A 85 0.73 1.39 18.52
CA VAL A 85 0.25 0.83 19.79
C VAL A 85 -1.16 1.35 20.07
N VAL A 86 -2.09 0.46 20.38
CA VAL A 86 -3.45 0.83 20.75
C VAL A 86 -3.45 1.66 22.03
N ASP A 87 -4.05 2.85 22.02
CA ASP A 87 -4.17 3.72 23.18
C ASP A 87 -5.62 3.98 23.61
N ALA A 88 -6.59 3.72 22.70
CA ALA A 88 -8.00 3.76 23.01
C ALA A 88 -8.78 2.74 22.15
N VAL A 89 -9.87 2.22 22.69
CA VAL A 89 -10.68 1.15 22.07
C VAL A 89 -12.14 1.59 22.06
N GLY A 90 -12.78 1.53 20.89
CA GLY A 90 -14.21 1.72 20.72
C GLY A 90 -15.00 0.46 21.09
N GLU A 91 -16.29 0.60 21.29
CA GLU A 91 -17.16 -0.50 21.66
C GLU A 91 -17.10 -1.64 20.64
N GLY A 92 -16.88 -2.88 21.12
CA GLY A 92 -16.87 -4.08 20.26
C GLY A 92 -15.64 -4.22 19.35
N ALA A 93 -14.58 -3.43 19.51
CA ALA A 93 -13.34 -3.62 18.77
C ALA A 93 -12.54 -4.83 19.29
N ASP A 94 -11.91 -5.56 18.36
CA ASP A 94 -11.13 -6.77 18.65
C ASP A 94 -9.65 -6.43 18.88
N ALA A 95 -9.37 -5.65 19.92
CA ALA A 95 -8.02 -5.36 20.42
C ALA A 95 -8.07 -4.72 21.81
N ALA A 96 -6.96 -4.69 22.53
CA ALA A 96 -6.81 -4.09 23.84
C ALA A 96 -5.80 -2.93 23.83
N VAL A 97 -5.98 -2.00 24.80
CA VAL A 97 -4.98 -0.94 25.02
C VAL A 97 -3.63 -1.57 25.35
N GLY A 98 -2.58 -1.13 24.66
CA GLY A 98 -1.23 -1.66 24.75
C GLY A 98 -0.87 -2.66 23.65
N ASP A 99 -1.82 -3.14 22.85
CA ASP A 99 -1.55 -4.06 21.75
C ASP A 99 -0.76 -3.37 20.62
N ASP A 100 0.23 -4.07 20.11
CA ASP A 100 0.94 -3.70 18.89
C ASP A 100 0.14 -4.15 17.67
N VAL A 101 -0.27 -3.21 16.83
CA VAL A 101 -1.14 -3.50 15.69
C VAL A 101 -0.72 -2.78 14.40
N LEU A 102 -1.25 -3.27 13.27
CA LEU A 102 -1.17 -2.62 11.95
C LEU A 102 -2.52 -2.71 11.25
N GLY A 103 -2.74 -1.83 10.29
CA GLY A 103 -3.98 -1.86 9.50
C GLY A 103 -4.16 -0.66 8.59
N ALA A 104 -5.27 -0.67 7.85
CA ALA A 104 -5.70 0.48 7.08
C ALA A 104 -6.28 1.55 8.00
N ALA A 105 -5.81 2.79 7.82
CA ALA A 105 -6.25 3.92 8.62
C ALA A 105 -7.55 4.52 8.09
N VAL A 106 -8.40 4.94 9.01
CA VAL A 106 -9.62 5.72 8.74
C VAL A 106 -9.33 7.17 9.08
N GLY A 107 -9.57 8.08 8.14
CA GLY A 107 -9.33 9.50 8.33
C GLY A 107 -7.87 9.96 8.20
N GLY A 108 -6.97 9.03 7.84
CA GLY A 108 -5.56 9.33 7.57
C GLY A 108 -4.60 8.81 8.64
N SER A 109 -3.36 8.50 8.20
CA SER A 109 -2.31 7.95 9.06
C SER A 109 -1.10 8.87 9.25
N TYR A 110 -1.02 10.00 8.54
CA TYR A 110 0.11 10.91 8.69
C TYR A 110 -0.08 11.81 9.92
N SER A 111 -0.12 11.20 11.08
CA SER A 111 -0.38 11.86 12.36
C SER A 111 0.20 11.05 13.52
N GLU A 112 0.29 11.66 14.70
CA GLU A 112 0.68 10.94 15.93
C GLU A 112 -0.37 9.91 16.37
N TYR A 113 -1.64 10.11 15.99
CA TYR A 113 -2.75 9.18 16.29
C TYR A 113 -3.58 8.90 15.04
N ALA A 114 -3.98 7.65 14.85
CA ALA A 114 -4.84 7.23 13.76
C ALA A 114 -5.90 6.22 14.25
N LEU A 115 -7.00 6.13 13.52
CA LEU A 115 -8.02 5.10 13.75
C LEU A 115 -7.80 3.93 12.80
N LEU A 116 -7.99 2.71 13.30
CA LEU A 116 -8.05 1.47 12.51
C LEU A 116 -9.40 0.79 12.77
N GLU A 117 -10.07 0.33 11.71
CA GLU A 117 -11.33 -0.44 11.84
C GLU A 117 -11.10 -1.93 12.05
N ARG A 118 -10.04 -2.47 11.47
CA ARG A 118 -9.70 -3.90 11.52
C ARG A 118 -8.22 -4.04 11.84
N PRO A 119 -7.85 -3.79 13.11
CA PRO A 119 -6.46 -3.94 13.51
C PRO A 119 -6.03 -5.40 13.42
N VAL A 120 -4.81 -5.63 12.98
CA VAL A 120 -4.16 -6.93 12.96
C VAL A 120 -2.98 -6.89 13.92
N ALA A 121 -2.85 -7.90 14.77
CA ALA A 121 -1.74 -8.00 15.70
C ALA A 121 -0.39 -7.99 14.97
N LYS A 122 0.52 -7.12 15.41
CA LYS A 122 1.88 -7.03 14.88
C LYS A 122 2.80 -7.98 15.67
N PRO A 123 3.36 -9.02 15.04
CA PRO A 123 4.36 -9.86 15.70
C PRO A 123 5.60 -9.06 16.09
N GLU A 124 6.23 -9.40 17.19
CA GLU A 124 7.46 -8.76 17.67
C GLU A 124 8.59 -8.79 16.63
N ALA A 125 8.72 -9.90 15.88
CA ALA A 125 9.71 -10.07 14.82
C ALA A 125 9.54 -9.15 13.61
N VAL A 126 8.41 -8.44 13.47
CA VAL A 126 8.13 -7.51 12.39
C VAL A 126 8.38 -6.08 12.86
N SER A 127 9.26 -5.33 12.20
CA SER A 127 9.48 -3.93 12.53
C SER A 127 8.24 -3.08 12.22
N TRP A 128 8.11 -1.91 12.84
CA TRP A 128 7.00 -0.98 12.60
C TRP A 128 6.91 -0.54 11.14
N GLU A 129 8.06 -0.25 10.54
CA GLU A 129 8.19 0.18 9.15
C GLU A 129 7.72 -0.93 8.19
N THR A 130 8.12 -2.17 8.45
CA THR A 130 7.68 -3.34 7.66
C THR A 130 6.17 -3.54 7.83
N ALA A 131 5.68 -3.47 9.06
CA ALA A 131 4.26 -3.63 9.37
C ALA A 131 3.39 -2.61 8.63
N ALA A 132 3.66 -1.31 8.76
CA ALA A 132 2.95 -0.27 8.04
C ALA A 132 3.09 -0.42 6.52
N SER A 133 4.28 -0.81 6.05
CA SER A 133 4.55 -0.96 4.61
C SER A 133 3.81 -2.12 3.96
N LEU A 134 3.42 -3.13 4.72
CA LEU A 134 2.79 -4.35 4.19
C LEU A 134 1.29 -4.17 3.86
N VAL A 135 0.61 -3.26 4.54
CA VAL A 135 -0.86 -3.17 4.53
C VAL A 135 -1.41 -3.07 3.10
N THR A 136 -1.28 -1.93 2.44
CA THR A 136 -1.85 -1.72 1.10
C THR A 136 -1.17 -2.60 0.04
N VAL A 137 0.17 -2.71 0.07
CA VAL A 137 0.88 -3.41 -1.01
C VAL A 137 0.68 -4.93 -0.94
N GLY A 138 0.62 -5.49 0.27
CA GLY A 138 0.38 -6.93 0.48
C GLY A 138 -1.04 -7.32 0.05
N GLN A 139 -2.03 -6.58 0.53
CA GLN A 139 -3.43 -6.81 0.16
C GLN A 139 -3.66 -6.64 -1.34
N THR A 140 -3.06 -5.64 -1.97
CA THR A 140 -3.16 -5.42 -3.42
C THR A 140 -2.55 -6.56 -4.21
N ALA A 141 -1.33 -6.98 -3.87
CA ALA A 141 -0.69 -8.10 -4.54
C ALA A 141 -1.51 -9.39 -4.40
N HIS A 142 -1.95 -9.73 -3.19
CA HIS A 142 -2.77 -10.92 -2.94
C HIS A 142 -4.08 -10.90 -3.75
N ARG A 143 -4.81 -9.76 -3.76
CA ARG A 143 -6.06 -9.57 -4.49
C ARG A 143 -5.88 -9.81 -5.98
N VAL A 144 -4.86 -9.17 -6.60
CA VAL A 144 -4.62 -9.30 -8.04
C VAL A 144 -4.24 -10.72 -8.43
N LEU A 145 -3.38 -11.38 -7.65
CA LEU A 145 -3.01 -12.78 -7.88
C LEU A 145 -4.21 -13.73 -7.76
N GLY A 146 -5.14 -13.44 -6.84
CA GLY A 146 -6.42 -14.17 -6.74
C GLY A 146 -7.34 -13.93 -7.93
N GLN A 147 -7.47 -12.67 -8.37
CA GLN A 147 -8.29 -12.30 -9.53
C GLN A 147 -7.76 -12.89 -10.85
N LEU A 148 -6.44 -13.05 -10.98
CA LEU A 148 -5.79 -13.70 -12.11
C LEU A 148 -5.88 -15.24 -12.05
N GLY A 149 -6.24 -15.82 -10.90
CA GLY A 149 -6.22 -17.28 -10.73
C GLY A 149 -4.80 -17.85 -10.81
N VAL A 150 -3.85 -17.23 -10.15
CA VAL A 150 -2.45 -17.70 -10.15
C VAL A 150 -2.35 -19.01 -9.36
N GLU A 151 -2.00 -20.10 -10.08
CA GLU A 151 -1.92 -21.47 -9.59
C GLU A 151 -0.57 -22.12 -9.96
N PRO A 152 -0.23 -23.27 -9.34
CA PRO A 152 0.96 -24.02 -9.70
C PRO A 152 1.03 -24.36 -11.18
N GLY A 153 2.20 -24.23 -11.81
CA GLY A 153 2.43 -24.52 -13.22
C GLY A 153 2.05 -23.41 -14.20
N ARG A 154 1.40 -22.32 -13.75
CA ARG A 154 1.17 -21.14 -14.58
C ARG A 154 2.41 -20.27 -14.71
N THR A 155 2.59 -19.66 -15.87
CA THR A 155 3.61 -18.65 -16.12
C THR A 155 3.01 -17.26 -15.97
N LEU A 156 3.44 -16.51 -14.95
CA LEU A 156 3.02 -15.15 -14.64
C LEU A 156 4.09 -14.15 -15.04
N LEU A 157 3.74 -13.16 -15.85
CA LEU A 157 4.55 -11.97 -16.08
C LEU A 157 4.11 -10.84 -15.13
N VAL A 158 5.06 -10.28 -14.37
CA VAL A 158 4.84 -9.12 -13.49
C VAL A 158 5.61 -7.92 -14.03
N HIS A 159 4.90 -6.92 -14.55
CA HIS A 159 5.51 -5.63 -14.88
C HIS A 159 5.67 -4.79 -13.63
N GLY A 160 6.83 -4.12 -13.48
CA GLY A 160 7.17 -3.38 -12.27
C GLY A 160 7.52 -4.30 -11.09
N ALA A 161 8.13 -5.46 -11.35
CA ALA A 161 8.46 -6.49 -10.36
C ALA A 161 9.36 -6.01 -9.21
N ALA A 162 10.12 -4.93 -9.39
CA ALA A 162 10.93 -4.30 -8.35
C ALA A 162 10.19 -3.22 -7.55
N GLY A 163 8.98 -2.81 -7.98
CA GLY A 163 8.12 -1.86 -7.24
C GLY A 163 7.49 -2.50 -6.01
N SER A 164 6.91 -1.69 -5.13
CA SER A 164 6.42 -2.18 -3.82
C SER A 164 5.37 -3.30 -3.95
N VAL A 165 4.37 -3.14 -4.81
CA VAL A 165 3.33 -4.16 -5.05
C VAL A 165 3.89 -5.33 -5.86
N GLY A 166 4.60 -5.05 -6.98
CA GLY A 166 5.17 -6.09 -7.84
C GLY A 166 6.14 -7.02 -7.11
N PHE A 167 6.94 -6.47 -6.20
CA PHE A 167 7.90 -7.25 -5.42
C PHE A 167 7.23 -8.23 -4.45
N ILE A 168 6.10 -7.84 -3.86
CA ILE A 168 5.28 -8.74 -3.04
C ILE A 168 4.59 -9.77 -3.93
N ALA A 169 4.04 -9.34 -5.07
CA ALA A 169 3.36 -10.24 -6.02
C ALA A 169 4.28 -11.35 -6.53
N VAL A 170 5.54 -11.03 -6.86
CA VAL A 170 6.57 -12.01 -7.25
C VAL A 170 6.71 -13.08 -6.16
N GLN A 171 6.91 -12.67 -4.91
CA GLN A 171 7.14 -13.60 -3.79
C GLN A 171 5.92 -14.49 -3.53
N LEU A 172 4.72 -13.91 -3.54
CA LEU A 172 3.48 -14.66 -3.34
C LEU A 172 3.19 -15.62 -4.50
N ALA A 173 3.45 -15.22 -5.75
CA ALA A 173 3.25 -16.07 -6.92
C ALA A 173 4.23 -17.26 -6.94
N VAL A 174 5.51 -17.01 -6.62
CA VAL A 174 6.51 -18.08 -6.47
C VAL A 174 6.10 -19.05 -5.35
N ALA A 175 5.64 -18.54 -4.20
CA ALA A 175 5.16 -19.36 -3.10
C ALA A 175 3.91 -20.20 -3.48
N ARG A 176 3.11 -19.76 -4.45
CA ARG A 176 1.98 -20.52 -5.02
C ARG A 176 2.42 -21.56 -6.07
N GLY A 177 3.69 -21.66 -6.38
CA GLY A 177 4.22 -22.62 -7.38
C GLY A 177 4.10 -22.16 -8.83
N ALA A 178 3.88 -20.86 -9.09
CA ALA A 178 3.91 -20.30 -10.42
C ALA A 178 5.35 -20.07 -10.90
N THR A 179 5.57 -20.18 -12.22
CA THR A 179 6.78 -19.67 -12.87
C THR A 179 6.61 -18.18 -13.05
N VAL A 180 7.51 -17.37 -12.48
CA VAL A 180 7.38 -15.91 -12.49
C VAL A 180 8.47 -15.27 -13.35
N ILE A 181 8.05 -14.39 -14.27
CA ILE A 181 8.94 -13.49 -14.99
C ILE A 181 8.66 -12.07 -14.49
N GLY A 182 9.69 -11.32 -14.14
CA GLY A 182 9.55 -9.98 -13.61
C GLY A 182 10.29 -8.94 -14.43
N THR A 183 9.58 -7.90 -14.92
CA THR A 183 10.29 -6.78 -15.57
C THR A 183 10.74 -5.76 -14.51
N ALA A 184 12.01 -5.36 -14.61
CA ALA A 184 12.63 -4.41 -13.69
C ALA A 184 13.70 -3.55 -14.39
N ALA A 185 14.18 -2.50 -13.71
CA ALA A 185 15.37 -1.78 -14.14
C ALA A 185 16.61 -2.69 -14.02
N GLU A 186 17.63 -2.45 -14.85
CA GLU A 186 18.89 -3.21 -14.83
C GLU A 186 19.46 -3.36 -13.40
N ARG A 187 19.50 -2.26 -12.67
CA ARG A 187 19.99 -2.20 -11.28
C ARG A 187 19.20 -3.00 -10.25
N ASP A 188 17.98 -3.46 -10.60
CA ASP A 188 17.06 -4.17 -9.71
C ASP A 188 16.84 -5.63 -10.11
N LEU A 189 17.45 -6.11 -11.23
CA LEU A 189 17.27 -7.47 -11.73
C LEU A 189 17.68 -8.53 -10.69
N GLU A 190 18.85 -8.36 -10.09
CA GLU A 190 19.36 -9.28 -9.06
C GLU A 190 18.39 -9.39 -7.87
N ARG A 191 17.82 -8.25 -7.42
CA ARG A 191 16.86 -8.23 -6.31
C ARG A 191 15.60 -9.01 -6.64
N VAL A 192 15.09 -8.93 -7.87
CA VAL A 192 13.92 -9.68 -8.33
C VAL A 192 14.25 -11.16 -8.47
N THR A 193 15.41 -11.49 -9.08
CA THR A 193 15.87 -12.88 -9.22
C THR A 193 16.07 -13.57 -7.87
N ALA A 194 16.58 -12.86 -6.87
CA ALA A 194 16.72 -13.39 -5.51
C ALA A 194 15.39 -13.77 -4.84
N ARG A 195 14.25 -13.44 -5.44
CA ARG A 195 12.88 -13.82 -4.99
C ARG A 195 12.29 -14.98 -5.81
N GLY A 196 13.09 -15.66 -6.61
CA GLY A 196 12.68 -16.84 -7.37
C GLY A 196 12.06 -16.53 -8.74
N ALA A 197 12.07 -15.28 -9.21
CA ALA A 197 11.61 -14.93 -10.55
C ALA A 197 12.74 -14.87 -11.56
N THR A 198 12.44 -15.12 -12.84
CA THR A 198 13.32 -14.75 -13.93
C THR A 198 13.17 -13.26 -14.21
N ALA A 199 14.18 -12.46 -13.83
CA ALA A 199 14.13 -11.03 -14.03
C ALA A 199 14.62 -10.64 -15.43
N VAL A 200 13.86 -9.76 -16.11
CA VAL A 200 14.21 -9.20 -17.42
C VAL A 200 14.15 -7.67 -17.37
N ARG A 201 15.05 -7.02 -18.12
CA ARG A 201 15.07 -5.56 -18.19
C ARG A 201 13.84 -5.04 -18.93
N TYR A 202 13.15 -4.04 -18.37
CA TYR A 202 12.08 -3.31 -19.05
C TYR A 202 12.66 -2.36 -20.14
N GLY A 203 11.78 -1.63 -20.84
CA GLY A 203 12.12 -0.71 -21.91
C GLY A 203 12.27 -1.40 -23.26
N GLU A 204 12.81 -0.73 -24.24
CA GLU A 204 12.91 -1.23 -25.62
C GLU A 204 13.38 -2.69 -25.70
N GLY A 205 12.68 -3.52 -26.47
CA GLY A 205 12.96 -4.95 -26.63
C GLY A 205 12.56 -5.83 -25.43
N TRP A 206 11.78 -5.31 -24.48
CA TRP A 206 11.32 -6.10 -23.31
C TRP A 206 10.51 -7.33 -23.74
N LEU A 207 9.69 -7.19 -24.78
CA LEU A 207 8.82 -8.26 -25.27
C LEU A 207 9.62 -9.48 -25.73
N GLU A 208 10.69 -9.26 -26.49
CA GLU A 208 11.55 -10.34 -26.98
C GLU A 208 12.34 -11.00 -25.83
N ARG A 209 12.74 -10.21 -24.82
CA ARG A 209 13.37 -10.77 -23.62
C ARG A 209 12.40 -11.64 -22.81
N VAL A 210 11.13 -11.23 -22.70
CA VAL A 210 10.09 -12.04 -22.04
C VAL A 210 9.83 -13.33 -22.82
N LYS A 211 9.68 -13.27 -24.15
CA LYS A 211 9.52 -14.48 -24.98
C LYS A 211 10.69 -15.45 -24.86
N ALA A 212 11.91 -14.94 -24.80
CA ALA A 212 13.11 -15.77 -24.59
C ALA A 212 13.12 -16.41 -23.19
N ALA A 213 12.63 -15.71 -22.17
CA ALA A 213 12.53 -16.22 -20.80
C ALA A 213 11.36 -17.19 -20.58
N ALA A 214 10.34 -17.13 -21.45
CA ALA A 214 9.14 -17.98 -21.43
C ALA A 214 8.92 -18.68 -22.77
N PRO A 215 9.75 -19.66 -23.18
CA PRO A 215 9.58 -20.36 -24.45
C PRO A 215 8.27 -21.13 -24.54
N GLY A 216 7.66 -21.50 -23.41
CA GLY A 216 6.32 -22.09 -23.31
C GLY A 216 5.16 -21.09 -23.34
N GLY A 217 5.43 -19.79 -23.42
CA GLY A 217 4.44 -18.71 -23.39
C GLY A 217 4.20 -18.13 -22.00
N VAL A 218 3.41 -17.08 -21.97
CA VAL A 218 2.95 -16.38 -20.74
C VAL A 218 1.45 -16.62 -20.60
N ASP A 219 1.03 -17.18 -19.46
CA ASP A 219 -0.39 -17.44 -19.18
C ASP A 219 -1.13 -16.22 -18.66
N LEU A 220 -0.48 -15.45 -17.79
CA LEU A 220 -1.08 -14.38 -16.99
C LEU A 220 -0.15 -13.17 -16.92
N VAL A 221 -0.71 -11.97 -16.90
CA VAL A 221 0.06 -10.73 -16.75
C VAL A 221 -0.51 -9.86 -15.63
N PHE A 222 0.35 -9.46 -14.73
CA PHE A 222 0.08 -8.42 -13.74
C PHE A 222 0.89 -7.16 -14.06
N ASP A 223 0.23 -6.09 -14.46
CA ASP A 223 0.87 -4.79 -14.62
C ASP A 223 0.73 -3.93 -13.35
N ALA A 224 1.85 -3.78 -12.64
CA ALA A 224 2.00 -2.87 -11.50
C ALA A 224 2.83 -1.62 -11.88
N SER A 225 3.14 -1.42 -13.15
CA SER A 225 4.02 -0.35 -13.64
C SER A 225 3.27 0.83 -14.26
N GLY A 226 2.20 0.58 -15.01
CA GLY A 226 1.52 1.59 -15.81
C GLY A 226 2.37 2.17 -16.94
N ALA A 227 3.32 1.38 -17.46
CA ALA A 227 4.31 1.84 -18.44
C ALA A 227 3.87 1.65 -19.91
N GLY A 228 2.56 1.58 -20.17
CA GLY A 228 2.00 1.42 -21.53
C GLY A 228 2.25 0.03 -22.13
N VAL A 229 2.29 -1.01 -21.31
CA VAL A 229 2.61 -2.39 -21.72
C VAL A 229 1.39 -3.23 -22.05
N LEU A 230 0.17 -2.69 -21.92
CA LEU A 230 -1.06 -3.48 -21.96
C LEU A 230 -1.33 -4.13 -23.31
N ALA A 231 -1.15 -3.40 -24.43
CA ALA A 231 -1.39 -3.94 -25.76
C ALA A 231 -0.52 -5.18 -26.05
N ASP A 232 0.78 -5.09 -25.75
CA ASP A 232 1.71 -6.19 -25.94
C ASP A 232 1.44 -7.34 -24.96
N SER A 233 1.01 -7.02 -23.73
CA SER A 233 0.63 -8.01 -22.71
C SER A 233 -0.59 -8.82 -23.14
N VAL A 234 -1.60 -8.18 -23.73
CA VAL A 234 -2.77 -8.87 -24.31
C VAL A 234 -2.35 -9.74 -25.49
N ALA A 235 -1.46 -9.24 -26.36
CA ALA A 235 -0.92 -10.03 -27.47
C ALA A 235 -0.11 -11.25 -27.02
N LEU A 236 0.62 -11.14 -25.87
CA LEU A 236 1.36 -12.27 -25.27
C LEU A 236 0.44 -13.38 -24.76
N THR A 237 -0.66 -13.02 -24.08
CA THR A 237 -1.58 -13.99 -23.47
C THR A 237 -2.64 -14.47 -24.46
N GLY A 238 -2.88 -13.70 -25.55
CA GLY A 238 -3.98 -13.91 -26.50
C GLY A 238 -5.36 -13.59 -25.93
N ASP A 239 -5.46 -13.03 -24.70
CA ASP A 239 -6.70 -12.79 -24.00
C ASP A 239 -6.56 -11.65 -22.99
N ALA A 240 -7.40 -10.61 -23.12
CA ALA A 240 -7.39 -9.46 -22.22
C ALA A 240 -7.81 -9.81 -20.78
N ASP A 241 -8.63 -10.85 -20.59
CA ASP A 241 -9.06 -11.31 -19.27
C ASP A 241 -7.91 -11.90 -18.44
N ARG A 242 -6.80 -12.27 -19.11
CA ARG A 242 -5.59 -12.77 -18.48
C ARG A 242 -4.60 -11.67 -18.09
N VAL A 243 -4.97 -10.41 -18.31
CA VAL A 243 -4.16 -9.23 -17.99
C VAL A 243 -4.89 -8.37 -16.96
N ILE A 244 -4.23 -8.03 -15.88
CA ILE A 244 -4.75 -7.08 -14.87
C ILE A 244 -3.72 -5.99 -14.64
N THR A 245 -4.19 -4.73 -14.61
CA THR A 245 -3.37 -3.59 -14.19
C THR A 245 -3.94 -2.92 -12.93
N ILE A 246 -3.05 -2.30 -12.14
CA ILE A 246 -3.39 -1.40 -11.02
C ILE A 246 -2.89 0.02 -11.26
N ALA A 247 -2.22 0.26 -12.39
CA ALA A 247 -1.46 1.49 -12.61
C ALA A 247 -1.81 2.21 -13.92
N ASP A 248 -2.18 1.47 -14.97
CA ASP A 248 -2.44 2.03 -16.29
C ASP A 248 -3.92 2.41 -16.46
N MET A 249 -4.19 3.71 -16.58
CA MET A 249 -5.55 4.25 -16.75
C MET A 249 -6.14 3.96 -18.15
N ALA A 250 -5.31 3.53 -19.12
CA ALA A 250 -5.78 3.12 -20.44
C ALA A 250 -6.35 1.68 -20.48
N ALA A 251 -6.47 1.01 -19.34
CA ALA A 251 -6.93 -0.38 -19.23
C ALA A 251 -8.21 -0.67 -20.05
N GLN A 252 -9.22 0.19 -19.93
CA GLN A 252 -10.49 0.03 -20.66
C GLN A 252 -10.31 0.06 -22.17
N GLN A 253 -9.37 0.85 -22.69
CA GLN A 253 -9.09 0.95 -24.14
C GLN A 253 -8.52 -0.35 -24.71
N HIS A 254 -7.91 -1.18 -23.86
CA HIS A 254 -7.34 -2.48 -24.21
C HIS A 254 -8.20 -3.66 -23.78
N GLY A 255 -9.42 -3.41 -23.25
CA GLY A 255 -10.29 -4.46 -22.70
C GLY A 255 -9.72 -5.11 -21.42
N VAL A 256 -8.70 -4.52 -20.81
CA VAL A 256 -8.01 -5.04 -19.64
C VAL A 256 -8.72 -4.62 -18.37
N ARG A 257 -8.78 -5.52 -17.38
CA ARG A 257 -9.33 -5.19 -16.05
C ARG A 257 -8.39 -4.28 -15.27
N PHE A 258 -8.91 -3.12 -14.86
CA PHE A 258 -8.26 -2.30 -13.84
C PHE A 258 -8.69 -2.78 -12.46
N SER A 259 -7.76 -3.31 -11.67
CA SER A 259 -8.06 -3.77 -10.31
C SER A 259 -7.91 -2.62 -9.32
N ALA A 260 -9.01 -1.95 -9.02
CA ALA A 260 -9.15 -1.08 -7.86
C ALA A 260 -9.83 -1.85 -6.72
N GLY A 261 -9.56 -1.48 -5.50
CA GLY A 261 -10.25 -2.09 -4.35
C GLY A 261 -9.81 -1.45 -3.05
N SER A 262 -10.76 -1.38 -2.11
CA SER A 262 -10.48 -1.05 -0.72
C SER A 262 -9.90 -2.28 0.00
N ALA A 263 -9.30 -2.05 1.16
CA ALA A 263 -8.88 -3.09 2.10
C ALA A 263 -10.02 -4.08 2.46
N ASP A 264 -11.27 -3.69 2.28
CA ASP A 264 -12.47 -4.48 2.56
C ASP A 264 -12.55 -5.78 1.76
N GLN A 265 -12.11 -5.78 0.51
CA GLN A 265 -12.16 -6.99 -0.33
C GLN A 265 -11.04 -7.99 -0.03
N SER A 266 -10.05 -7.61 0.77
CA SER A 266 -8.87 -8.41 1.12
C SER A 266 -8.67 -8.52 2.63
N GLY A 267 -9.62 -8.05 3.44
CA GLY A 267 -9.47 -7.85 4.88
C GLY A 267 -9.06 -9.07 5.71
N HIS A 268 -9.20 -10.26 5.15
CA HIS A 268 -8.82 -11.50 5.84
C HIS A 268 -7.39 -11.96 5.56
N VAL A 269 -6.68 -11.35 4.60
CA VAL A 269 -5.35 -11.81 4.18
C VAL A 269 -4.21 -11.16 4.98
N LEU A 270 -4.42 -9.99 5.56
CA LEU A 270 -3.36 -9.25 6.25
C LEU A 270 -2.74 -10.04 7.41
N PRO A 271 -3.48 -10.79 8.24
CA PRO A 271 -2.91 -11.66 9.25
C PRO A 271 -1.94 -12.71 8.67
N GLU A 272 -2.30 -13.35 7.55
CA GLU A 272 -1.43 -14.33 6.88
C GLU A 272 -0.14 -13.66 6.36
N LEU A 273 -0.27 -12.52 5.68
CA LEU A 273 0.87 -11.79 5.14
C LEU A 273 1.85 -11.35 6.24
N VAL A 274 1.33 -10.92 7.38
CA VAL A 274 2.14 -10.55 8.55
C VAL A 274 2.89 -11.75 9.12
N GLN A 275 2.26 -12.91 9.19
CA GLN A 275 2.92 -14.14 9.63
C GLN A 275 4.01 -14.60 8.65
N LEU A 276 3.77 -14.45 7.34
CA LEU A 276 4.80 -14.73 6.34
C LEU A 276 6.00 -13.78 6.50
N ALA A 277 5.75 -12.49 6.80
CA ALA A 277 6.81 -11.54 7.08
C ALA A 277 7.56 -11.87 8.37
N ALA A 278 6.86 -12.23 9.44
CA ALA A 278 7.47 -12.67 10.71
C ALA A 278 8.35 -13.90 10.56
N ALA A 279 7.93 -14.84 9.69
CA ALA A 279 8.70 -16.04 9.37
C ALA A 279 9.85 -15.80 8.36
N GLY A 280 10.09 -14.56 7.91
CA GLY A 280 11.09 -14.23 6.90
C GLY A 280 10.78 -14.75 5.48
N LYS A 281 9.56 -15.27 5.27
CA LYS A 281 9.10 -15.81 3.98
C LYS A 281 8.56 -14.74 3.03
N LEU A 282 8.26 -13.54 3.56
CA LEU A 282 7.83 -12.38 2.79
C LEU A 282 8.66 -11.17 3.20
N THR A 283 9.29 -10.52 2.24
CA THR A 283 10.11 -9.34 2.47
C THR A 283 9.44 -8.11 1.87
N VAL A 284 9.30 -7.06 2.68
CA VAL A 284 8.84 -5.74 2.22
C VAL A 284 10.04 -4.80 2.22
N PRO A 285 10.51 -4.32 1.07
CA PRO A 285 11.66 -3.43 1.05
C PRO A 285 11.27 -2.03 1.55
N VAL A 286 11.78 -1.63 2.69
CA VAL A 286 11.74 -0.25 3.16
C VAL A 286 12.96 0.47 2.59
N TRP A 287 12.73 1.54 1.83
CA TRP A 287 13.79 2.31 1.20
C TRP A 287 14.33 3.41 2.11
N ARG A 288 13.43 4.16 2.74
CA ARG A 288 13.79 5.29 3.60
C ARG A 288 12.69 5.60 4.61
N THR A 289 13.09 6.02 5.79
CA THR A 289 12.22 6.64 6.79
C THR A 289 12.37 8.15 6.77
N TYR A 290 11.31 8.87 7.11
CA TYR A 290 11.25 10.32 7.21
C TYR A 290 10.53 10.69 8.51
N PRO A 291 10.98 11.72 9.23
CA PRO A 291 10.13 12.34 10.25
C PRO A 291 8.79 12.77 9.65
N LEU A 292 7.71 12.74 10.42
CA LEU A 292 6.36 13.12 9.95
C LEU A 292 6.36 14.48 9.25
N ALA A 293 7.06 15.49 9.81
CA ALA A 293 7.19 16.82 9.24
C ALA A 293 7.81 16.86 7.83
N GLN A 294 8.47 15.77 7.38
CA GLN A 294 9.07 15.65 6.06
C GLN A 294 8.19 14.87 5.06
N ALA A 295 6.89 14.71 5.33
CA ALA A 295 5.98 14.02 4.42
C ALA A 295 5.95 14.64 3.01
N ALA A 296 6.08 15.96 2.89
CA ALA A 296 6.19 16.63 1.59
C ALA A 296 7.41 16.15 0.79
N GLN A 297 8.57 15.98 1.45
CA GLN A 297 9.78 15.45 0.83
C GLN A 297 9.60 13.97 0.44
N ALA A 298 8.97 13.17 1.29
CA ALA A 298 8.69 11.76 0.98
C ALA A 298 7.81 11.63 -0.28
N HIS A 299 6.76 12.47 -0.41
CA HIS A 299 5.91 12.54 -1.61
C HIS A 299 6.71 12.97 -2.85
N ALA A 300 7.51 14.02 -2.77
CA ALA A 300 8.34 14.51 -3.87
C ALA A 300 9.35 13.46 -4.35
N ASP A 301 9.95 12.71 -3.43
CA ASP A 301 10.89 11.64 -3.78
C ASP A 301 10.21 10.47 -4.51
N LEU A 302 8.97 10.12 -4.12
CA LEU A 302 8.17 9.11 -4.82
C LEU A 302 7.74 9.60 -6.21
N GLU A 303 7.27 10.84 -6.33
CA GLU A 303 6.90 11.46 -7.62
C GLU A 303 8.09 11.51 -8.60
N ALA A 304 9.28 11.72 -8.09
CA ALA A 304 10.52 11.70 -8.86
C ALA A 304 11.08 10.28 -9.14
N HIS A 305 10.34 9.22 -8.77
CA HIS A 305 10.76 7.82 -8.93
C HIS A 305 12.14 7.49 -8.34
N ARG A 306 12.52 8.14 -7.24
CA ARG A 306 13.81 7.94 -6.56
C ARG A 306 13.82 6.71 -5.66
N ASN A 307 12.64 6.23 -5.28
CA ASN A 307 12.48 5.14 -4.32
C ASN A 307 12.80 3.77 -4.92
N ARG A 308 13.34 2.87 -4.06
CA ARG A 308 13.58 1.45 -4.34
C ARG A 308 12.82 0.54 -3.37
N GLY A 309 11.66 0.96 -2.93
CA GLY A 309 10.86 0.32 -1.92
C GLY A 309 9.91 1.32 -1.28
N LYS A 310 9.44 1.02 -0.08
CA LYS A 310 8.50 1.88 0.65
C LYS A 310 9.22 3.05 1.33
N ALA A 311 8.62 4.22 1.24
CA ALA A 311 8.91 5.34 2.11
C ALA A 311 7.97 5.26 3.33
N VAL A 312 8.49 5.54 4.51
CA VAL A 312 7.76 5.43 5.77
C VAL A 312 7.94 6.71 6.59
N LEU A 313 6.84 7.24 7.10
CA LEU A 313 6.83 8.37 8.01
C LEU A 313 6.86 7.86 9.45
N LEU A 314 7.65 8.52 10.28
CA LEU A 314 7.76 8.28 11.73
C LEU A 314 7.28 9.55 12.44
N PRO A 315 6.14 9.50 13.14
CA PRO A 315 5.63 10.60 13.94
C PRO A 315 6.48 10.95 15.13
#